data_144594b11db29ff4e6e65fd8aaeddc85
#
_entry.id   144594b11db29ff4e6e65fd8aaeddc85
#
_cell.length_a   1.000
_cell.length_b   1.000
_cell.length_c   1.000
_cell.angle_alpha   90.00
_cell.angle_beta   90.00
_cell.angle_gamma   90.00
#
_symmetry.space_group_name_H-M   'P 1'
#
loop_
_entity.id
_entity.type
_entity.pdbx_description
1 polymer ?
#
loop_
_entity_poly.entity_id
_entity_poly.type
_entity_poly.pdbx_seq_one_letter_code
_entity_poly.pdbx_strand_id
1 'polypeptide(L)'
;MYQRLYRYLFYIILFLLTYLFYIFPFETLSKYLSNETTSYEYSIINTIIFFILIVYYLRSHSTFKPLKIFVYEGLGIGFISFLIISISLLFNSFSSISEKYIGVMSLLIIMMISIYGMFNARKVLLKKINVETSKINKNYNIIFISDVHLGTNTSKHLSK
;
A
#
# COMPACT_ATOMS: atom_id res chain seq x y z
N MET A 1 6.48 24.10 22.65
CA MET A 1 7.72 23.34 22.28
C MET A 1 7.39 21.95 21.74
N TYR A 2 6.59 21.15 22.40
CA TYR A 2 6.23 19.77 21.99
C TYR A 2 5.61 19.66 20.60
N GLN A 3 4.68 20.52 20.19
CA GLN A 3 4.05 20.45 18.87
C GLN A 3 5.01 20.60 17.69
N ARG A 4 6.09 21.37 17.83
CA ARG A 4 7.12 21.50 16.80
C ARG A 4 7.94 20.20 16.69
N LEU A 5 8.31 19.60 17.83
CA LEU A 5 9.06 18.35 17.88
C LEU A 5 8.29 17.21 17.19
N TYR A 6 6.99 17.05 17.50
CA TYR A 6 6.14 16.03 16.87
C TYR A 6 6.04 16.22 15.37
N ARG A 7 6.00 17.46 14.88
CA ARG A 7 5.96 17.74 13.45
C ARG A 7 7.26 17.34 12.75
N TYR A 8 8.41 17.63 13.33
CA TYR A 8 9.70 17.17 12.77
C TYR A 8 9.82 15.66 12.78
N LEU A 9 9.46 15.02 13.89
CA LEU A 9 9.47 13.56 14.00
C LEU A 9 8.57 12.91 12.93
N PHE A 10 7.38 13.47 12.72
CA PHE A 10 6.47 13.00 11.67
C PHE A 10 7.12 13.04 10.28
N TYR A 11 7.78 14.15 9.90
CA TYR A 11 8.44 14.23 8.59
C TYR A 11 9.64 13.30 8.46
N ILE A 12 10.39 13.09 9.53
CA ILE A 12 11.51 12.14 9.55
C ILE A 12 10.98 10.72 9.33
N ILE A 13 9.95 10.32 10.07
CA ILE A 13 9.32 9.00 9.90
C ILE A 13 8.75 8.86 8.49
N LEU A 14 8.06 9.86 7.98
CA LEU A 14 7.48 9.84 6.64
C LEU A 14 8.57 9.70 5.56
N PHE A 15 9.71 10.36 5.72
CA PHE A 15 10.86 10.25 4.82
C PHE A 15 11.43 8.84 4.82
N LEU A 16 11.64 8.24 6.01
CA LEU A 16 12.10 6.87 6.15
C LEU A 16 11.12 5.86 5.52
N LEU A 17 9.82 6.03 5.75
CA LEU A 17 8.78 5.20 5.14
C LEU A 17 8.73 5.35 3.63
N THR A 18 8.98 6.55 3.10
CA THR A 18 9.07 6.78 1.66
C THR A 18 10.22 5.97 1.05
N TYR A 19 11.40 6.00 1.66
CA TYR A 19 12.51 5.16 1.21
C TYR A 19 12.16 3.67 1.28
N LEU A 20 11.68 3.20 2.44
CA LEU A 20 11.41 1.78 2.68
C LEU A 20 10.34 1.19 1.75
N PHE A 21 9.31 1.98 1.38
CA PHE A 21 8.18 1.45 0.61
C PHE A 21 8.30 1.73 -0.89
N TYR A 22 8.91 2.85 -1.30
CA TYR A 22 8.95 3.21 -2.71
C TYR A 22 10.30 2.96 -3.38
N ILE A 23 11.40 3.00 -2.63
CA ILE A 23 12.74 2.94 -3.22
C ILE A 23 13.41 1.59 -2.94
N PHE A 24 13.55 1.21 -1.69
CA PHE A 24 14.26 0.00 -1.27
C PHE A 24 13.80 -1.29 -1.97
N PRO A 25 12.48 -1.59 -2.11
CA PRO A 25 12.05 -2.81 -2.80
C PRO A 25 12.41 -2.81 -4.27
N PHE A 26 12.29 -1.66 -4.93
CA PHE A 26 12.60 -1.51 -6.34
C PHE A 26 14.10 -1.68 -6.61
N GLU A 27 14.96 -1.08 -5.80
CA GLU A 27 16.41 -1.23 -5.91
C GLU A 27 16.87 -2.68 -5.70
N THR A 28 16.33 -3.33 -4.68
CA THR A 28 16.66 -4.73 -4.39
C THR A 28 16.20 -5.65 -5.51
N LEU A 29 15.00 -5.44 -6.05
CA LEU A 29 14.52 -6.19 -7.23
C LEU A 29 15.38 -5.93 -8.46
N SER A 30 15.75 -4.69 -8.74
CA SER A 30 16.63 -4.34 -9.85
C SER A 30 17.97 -5.05 -9.73
N LYS A 31 18.58 -5.04 -8.54
CA LYS A 31 19.81 -5.78 -8.27
C LYS A 31 19.65 -7.28 -8.55
N TYR A 32 18.57 -7.89 -8.08
CA TYR A 32 18.34 -9.33 -8.28
C TYR A 32 18.09 -9.70 -9.75
N LEU A 33 17.42 -8.85 -10.52
CA LEU A 33 17.02 -9.15 -11.88
C LEU A 33 18.08 -8.83 -12.92
N SER A 34 18.80 -7.71 -12.76
CA SER A 34 19.75 -7.17 -13.75
C SER A 34 21.19 -7.15 -13.27
N ASN A 35 21.49 -7.49 -12.03
CA ASN A 35 22.78 -7.32 -11.36
C ASN A 35 23.26 -5.84 -11.33
N GLU A 36 22.39 -4.90 -11.64
CA GLU A 36 22.71 -3.49 -11.58
C GLU A 36 22.44 -2.95 -10.18
N THR A 37 23.43 -2.31 -9.60
CA THR A 37 23.27 -1.58 -8.33
C THR A 37 22.97 -0.12 -8.63
N THR A 38 21.83 0.35 -8.13
CA THR A 38 21.51 1.77 -8.19
C THR A 38 22.53 2.55 -7.37
N SER A 39 23.03 3.68 -7.89
CA SER A 39 23.94 4.51 -7.10
C SER A 39 23.18 5.15 -5.92
N TYR A 40 23.86 5.34 -4.80
CA TYR A 40 23.28 5.97 -3.60
C TYR A 40 22.71 7.37 -3.88
N GLU A 41 23.30 8.09 -4.82
CA GLU A 41 22.86 9.43 -5.23
C GLU A 41 21.46 9.37 -5.85
N TYR A 42 21.21 8.42 -6.76
CA TYR A 42 19.90 8.23 -7.37
C TYR A 42 18.84 7.80 -6.34
N SER A 43 19.23 6.95 -5.39
CA SER A 43 18.34 6.52 -4.31
C SER A 43 17.89 7.70 -3.46
N ILE A 44 18.82 8.56 -3.05
CA ILE A 44 18.52 9.74 -2.24
C ILE A 44 17.64 10.73 -3.02
N ILE A 45 18.00 11.03 -4.28
CA ILE A 45 17.24 11.95 -5.12
C ILE A 45 15.82 11.47 -5.32
N ASN A 46 15.61 10.19 -5.67
CA ASN A 46 14.28 9.61 -5.83
C ASN A 46 13.48 9.64 -4.54
N THR A 47 14.11 9.35 -3.40
CA THR A 47 13.46 9.44 -2.09
C THR A 47 12.97 10.86 -1.80
N ILE A 48 13.80 11.86 -2.08
CA ILE A 48 13.44 13.29 -1.90
C ILE A 48 12.27 13.66 -2.82
N ILE A 49 12.30 13.28 -4.09
CA ILE A 49 11.23 13.57 -5.04
C ILE A 49 9.90 12.95 -4.56
N PHE A 50 9.90 11.67 -4.21
CA PHE A 50 8.68 10.98 -3.76
C PHE A 50 8.18 11.52 -2.43
N PHE A 51 9.08 11.85 -1.50
CA PHE A 51 8.73 12.50 -0.25
C PHE A 51 8.04 13.86 -0.48
N ILE A 52 8.58 14.69 -1.38
CA ILE A 52 7.98 15.99 -1.73
C ILE A 52 6.57 15.78 -2.32
N LEU A 53 6.38 14.81 -3.21
CA LEU A 53 5.08 14.50 -3.81
C LEU A 53 4.06 14.06 -2.74
N ILE A 54 4.47 13.21 -1.79
CA ILE A 54 3.62 12.75 -0.69
C ILE A 54 3.26 13.92 0.23
N VAL A 55 4.24 14.72 0.65
CA VAL A 55 4.00 15.90 1.50
C VAL A 55 3.10 16.91 0.80
N TYR A 56 3.33 17.16 -0.49
CA TYR A 56 2.47 18.02 -1.29
C TYR A 56 1.02 17.51 -1.29
N TYR A 57 0.82 16.22 -1.53
CA TYR A 57 -0.51 15.61 -1.50
C TYR A 57 -1.19 15.77 -0.14
N LEU A 58 -0.47 15.47 0.95
CA LEU A 58 -1.02 15.56 2.32
C LEU A 58 -1.38 17.00 2.72
N ARG A 59 -0.66 18.00 2.20
CA ARG A 59 -0.93 19.42 2.52
C ARG A 59 -1.98 20.07 1.64
N SER A 60 -1.96 19.76 0.34
CA SER A 60 -2.83 20.43 -0.63
C SER A 60 -4.22 19.83 -0.72
N HIS A 61 -4.46 18.66 -0.11
CA HIS A 61 -5.68 17.85 -0.31
C HIS A 61 -6.01 17.72 -1.81
N SER A 62 -4.98 17.57 -2.63
CA SER A 62 -5.07 17.60 -4.08
C SER A 62 -6.12 16.62 -4.59
N THR A 63 -7.01 17.10 -5.46
CA THR A 63 -7.97 16.27 -6.19
C THR A 63 -7.36 15.60 -7.41
N PHE A 64 -6.07 15.86 -7.71
CA PHE A 64 -5.38 15.29 -8.85
C PHE A 64 -5.27 13.77 -8.72
N LYS A 65 -6.09 13.08 -9.50
CA LYS A 65 -6.28 11.63 -9.41
C LYS A 65 -4.99 10.80 -9.51
N PRO A 66 -4.04 11.07 -10.43
CA PRO A 66 -2.79 10.31 -10.50
C PRO A 66 -1.96 10.39 -9.22
N LEU A 67 -1.86 11.57 -8.62
CA LEU A 67 -1.11 11.76 -7.37
C LEU A 67 -1.77 11.03 -6.21
N LYS A 68 -3.11 11.03 -6.16
CA LYS A 68 -3.86 10.27 -5.17
C LYS A 68 -3.60 8.77 -5.29
N ILE A 69 -3.66 8.21 -6.51
CA ILE A 69 -3.35 6.81 -6.77
C ILE A 69 -1.92 6.50 -6.37
N PHE A 70 -0.96 7.35 -6.76
CA PHE A 70 0.44 7.19 -6.39
C PHE A 70 0.65 7.10 -4.88
N VAL A 71 -0.02 7.96 -4.09
CA VAL A 71 0.15 7.96 -2.63
C VAL A 71 -0.56 6.76 -1.99
N TYR A 72 -1.81 6.48 -2.31
CA TYR A 72 -2.56 5.40 -1.63
C TYR A 72 -2.20 4.01 -2.13
N GLU A 73 -2.25 3.79 -3.44
CA GLU A 73 -1.91 2.49 -4.02
C GLU A 73 -0.40 2.21 -3.89
N GLY A 74 0.41 3.25 -4.06
CA GLY A 74 1.86 3.16 -3.89
C GLY A 74 2.27 2.77 -2.47
N LEU A 75 1.63 3.33 -1.44
CA LEU A 75 1.86 2.92 -0.05
C LEU A 75 1.47 1.45 0.19
N GLY A 76 0.31 1.03 -0.32
CA GLY A 76 -0.18 -0.34 -0.16
C GLY A 76 0.74 -1.36 -0.85
N ILE A 77 1.02 -1.15 -2.14
CA ILE A 77 1.91 -2.02 -2.93
C ILE A 77 3.33 -1.96 -2.36
N GLY A 78 3.80 -0.77 -1.99
CA GLY A 78 5.13 -0.57 -1.42
C GLY A 78 5.34 -1.32 -0.11
N PHE A 79 4.35 -1.30 0.78
CA PHE A 79 4.39 -2.06 2.03
C PHE A 79 4.46 -3.57 1.78
N ILE A 80 3.63 -4.10 0.87
CA ILE A 80 3.67 -5.52 0.48
C ILE A 80 5.03 -5.86 -0.11
N SER A 81 5.54 -5.02 -1.01
CA SER A 81 6.86 -5.20 -1.64
C SER A 81 7.99 -5.20 -0.62
N PHE A 82 7.95 -4.27 0.34
CA PHE A 82 8.92 -4.21 1.43
C PHE A 82 8.96 -5.50 2.25
N LEU A 83 7.80 -6.04 2.63
CA LEU A 83 7.74 -7.30 3.39
C LEU A 83 8.30 -8.48 2.59
N ILE A 84 7.88 -8.62 1.33
CA ILE A 84 8.32 -9.75 0.49
C ILE A 84 9.82 -9.66 0.21
N ILE A 85 10.33 -8.48 -0.12
CA ILE A 85 11.75 -8.27 -0.38
C ILE A 85 12.59 -8.48 0.89
N SER A 86 12.11 -8.06 2.06
CA SER A 86 12.81 -8.31 3.33
C SER A 86 12.91 -9.82 3.63
N ILE A 87 11.84 -10.57 3.39
CA ILE A 87 11.85 -12.03 3.51
C ILE A 87 12.80 -12.66 2.47
N SER A 88 12.78 -12.16 1.24
CA SER A 88 13.65 -12.63 0.17
C SER A 88 15.14 -12.41 0.45
N LEU A 89 15.49 -11.28 1.06
CA LEU A 89 16.85 -10.99 1.51
C LEU A 89 17.31 -11.98 2.60
N LEU A 90 16.44 -12.22 3.58
CA LEU A 90 16.72 -13.23 4.62
C LEU A 90 16.90 -14.61 4.00
N PHE A 91 16.01 -15.01 3.10
CA PHE A 91 16.09 -16.30 2.40
C PHE A 91 17.38 -16.42 1.58
N ASN A 92 17.77 -15.38 0.86
CA ASN A 92 19.00 -15.35 0.06
C ASN A 92 20.26 -15.58 0.92
N SER A 93 20.26 -15.09 2.19
CA SER A 93 21.39 -15.25 3.08
C SER A 93 21.66 -16.71 3.49
N PHE A 94 20.67 -17.60 3.39
CA PHE A 94 20.76 -19.00 3.78
C PHE A 94 20.63 -19.96 2.59
N SER A 95 20.38 -19.45 1.38
CA SER A 95 20.07 -20.22 0.18
C SER A 95 21.24 -20.18 -0.80
N SER A 96 21.48 -21.28 -1.48
CA SER A 96 22.41 -21.37 -2.64
C SER A 96 21.70 -21.07 -3.98
N ILE A 97 20.46 -20.59 -3.94
CA ILE A 97 19.68 -20.29 -5.15
C ILE A 97 20.17 -18.97 -5.75
N SER A 98 20.23 -18.92 -7.08
CA SER A 98 20.63 -17.69 -7.78
C SER A 98 19.69 -16.52 -7.43
N GLU A 99 20.28 -15.35 -7.18
CA GLU A 99 19.56 -14.09 -6.86
C GLU A 99 18.49 -13.77 -7.91
N LYS A 100 18.76 -14.07 -9.17
CA LYS A 100 17.80 -13.85 -10.26
C LYS A 100 16.50 -14.65 -10.09
N TYR A 101 16.58 -15.91 -9.67
CA TYR A 101 15.38 -16.72 -9.40
C TYR A 101 14.60 -16.17 -8.20
N ILE A 102 15.31 -15.78 -7.14
CA ILE A 102 14.68 -15.14 -5.98
C ILE A 102 13.98 -13.85 -6.39
N GLY A 103 14.61 -13.02 -7.20
CA GLY A 103 14.04 -11.79 -7.73
C GLY A 103 12.76 -12.00 -8.55
N VAL A 104 12.81 -12.97 -9.49
CA VAL A 104 11.63 -13.31 -10.31
C VAL A 104 10.48 -13.82 -9.45
N MET A 105 10.76 -14.73 -8.51
CA MET A 105 9.72 -15.26 -7.61
C MET A 105 9.13 -14.17 -6.71
N SER A 106 9.97 -13.29 -6.16
CA SER A 106 9.51 -12.16 -5.36
C SER A 106 8.60 -11.22 -6.15
N LEU A 107 8.98 -10.89 -7.39
CA LEU A 107 8.17 -10.06 -8.28
C LEU A 107 6.82 -10.70 -8.58
N LEU A 108 6.79 -12.00 -8.89
CA LEU A 108 5.55 -12.73 -9.14
C LEU A 108 4.62 -12.75 -7.92
N ILE A 109 5.17 -12.96 -6.72
CA ILE A 109 4.40 -12.94 -5.47
C ILE A 109 3.84 -11.55 -5.21
N ILE A 110 4.64 -10.48 -5.36
CA ILE A 110 4.18 -9.10 -5.21
C ILE A 110 3.02 -8.82 -6.18
N MET A 111 3.16 -9.19 -7.45
CA MET A 111 2.11 -8.99 -8.46
C MET A 111 0.84 -9.76 -8.09
N MET A 112 0.94 -11.03 -7.73
CA MET A 112 -0.24 -11.86 -7.37
C MET A 112 -0.98 -11.29 -6.17
N ILE A 113 -0.28 -10.92 -5.10
CA ILE A 113 -0.91 -10.37 -3.89
C ILE A 113 -1.52 -9.00 -4.19
N SER A 114 -0.84 -8.14 -4.94
CA SER A 114 -1.35 -6.81 -5.29
C SER A 114 -2.61 -6.92 -6.15
N ILE A 115 -2.61 -7.77 -7.18
CA ILE A 115 -3.77 -8.00 -8.04
C ILE A 115 -4.93 -8.59 -7.22
N TYR A 116 -4.67 -9.60 -6.40
CA TYR A 116 -5.69 -10.20 -5.54
C TYR A 116 -6.29 -9.19 -4.58
N GLY A 117 -5.45 -8.36 -3.94
CA GLY A 117 -5.89 -7.29 -3.04
C GLY A 117 -6.78 -6.26 -3.75
N MET A 118 -6.40 -5.82 -4.95
CA MET A 118 -7.20 -4.89 -5.76
C MET A 118 -8.57 -5.46 -6.13
N PHE A 119 -8.65 -6.74 -6.51
CA PHE A 119 -9.93 -7.41 -6.82
C PHE A 119 -10.78 -7.59 -5.57
N ASN A 120 -10.15 -7.99 -4.46
CA ASN A 120 -10.89 -8.27 -3.22
C ASN A 120 -11.40 -6.99 -2.54
N ALA A 121 -10.66 -5.89 -2.63
CA ALA A 121 -11.07 -4.59 -2.10
C ALA A 121 -12.34 -4.02 -2.77
N ARG A 122 -12.72 -4.53 -3.95
CA ARG A 122 -13.92 -4.11 -4.68
C ARG A 122 -15.16 -4.95 -4.36
N LYS A 123 -15.02 -6.02 -3.58
CA LYS A 123 -16.14 -6.92 -3.26
C LYS A 123 -16.94 -6.36 -2.09
N VAL A 124 -18.26 -6.17 -2.31
CA VAL A 124 -19.22 -5.88 -1.24
C VAL A 124 -19.68 -7.20 -0.64
N LEU A 125 -19.43 -7.40 0.63
CA LEU A 125 -19.87 -8.60 1.36
C LEU A 125 -21.23 -8.31 2.02
N LEU A 126 -22.26 -9.01 1.55
CA LEU A 126 -23.59 -8.99 2.17
C LEU A 126 -23.70 -10.14 3.17
N LYS A 127 -23.78 -9.82 4.46
CA LYS A 127 -24.05 -10.79 5.51
C LYS A 127 -25.52 -10.69 5.92
N LYS A 128 -26.30 -11.74 5.63
CA LYS A 128 -27.69 -11.85 6.10
C LYS A 128 -27.69 -12.53 7.46
N ILE A 129 -28.31 -11.89 8.45
CA ILE A 129 -28.50 -12.43 9.79
C ILE A 129 -30.02 -12.43 10.04
N ASN A 130 -30.59 -13.61 10.23
CA ASN A 130 -31.98 -13.73 10.65
C ASN A 130 -32.03 -13.77 12.18
N VAL A 131 -32.75 -12.81 12.75
CA VAL A 131 -32.98 -12.75 14.20
C VAL A 131 -34.47 -13.00 14.44
N GLU A 132 -34.79 -14.11 15.08
CA GLU A 132 -36.16 -14.44 15.47
C GLU A 132 -36.41 -13.91 16.87
N THR A 133 -37.54 -13.24 17.08
CA THR A 133 -37.96 -12.72 18.35
C THR A 133 -39.49 -12.81 18.50
N SER A 134 -39.97 -13.28 19.63
CA SER A 134 -41.40 -13.33 19.94
C SER A 134 -42.00 -11.98 20.36
N LYS A 135 -41.15 -10.96 20.51
CA LYS A 135 -41.59 -9.61 20.95
C LYS A 135 -42.16 -8.73 19.86
N ILE A 136 -42.03 -9.13 18.60
CA ILE A 136 -42.43 -8.34 17.44
C ILE A 136 -43.30 -9.20 16.53
N ASN A 137 -44.53 -8.74 16.26
CA ASN A 137 -45.52 -9.46 15.43
C ASN A 137 -45.40 -9.14 13.92
N LYS A 138 -44.36 -8.42 13.50
CA LYS A 138 -44.14 -8.04 12.09
C LYS A 138 -42.67 -8.31 11.68
N ASN A 139 -42.50 -8.70 10.43
CA ASN A 139 -41.17 -8.86 9.86
C ASN A 139 -40.58 -7.51 9.51
N TYR A 140 -39.36 -7.23 9.97
CA TYR A 140 -38.62 -6.05 9.68
C TYR A 140 -37.30 -6.44 8.96
N ASN A 141 -36.96 -5.71 7.87
CA ASN A 141 -35.67 -5.79 7.25
C ASN A 141 -34.84 -4.59 7.70
N ILE A 142 -33.77 -4.85 8.46
CA ILE A 142 -32.85 -3.82 8.92
C ILE A 142 -31.59 -3.95 8.09
N ILE A 143 -31.20 -2.87 7.42
CA ILE A 143 -29.93 -2.80 6.68
C ILE A 143 -28.93 -2.04 7.54
N PHE A 144 -27.88 -2.73 7.96
CA PHE A 144 -26.76 -2.11 8.65
C PHE A 144 -25.60 -1.97 7.66
N ILE A 145 -25.15 -0.75 7.42
CA ILE A 145 -24.02 -0.46 6.54
C ILE A 145 -22.89 0.03 7.43
N SER A 146 -21.81 -0.73 7.51
CA SER A 146 -20.60 -0.36 8.21
C SER A 146 -19.46 -0.13 7.22
N ASP A 147 -18.50 0.70 7.63
CA ASP A 147 -17.23 0.92 6.92
C ASP A 147 -17.38 1.44 5.48
N VAL A 148 -18.35 2.33 5.28
CA VAL A 148 -18.54 2.98 3.98
C VAL A 148 -17.49 4.07 3.79
N HIS A 149 -16.34 3.70 3.26
CA HIS A 149 -15.34 4.67 2.81
C HIS A 149 -15.81 5.34 1.50
N LEU A 150 -16.64 6.37 1.60
CA LEU A 150 -17.05 7.21 0.47
C LEU A 150 -15.85 8.04 0.00
N GLY A 151 -14.93 7.39 -0.67
CA GLY A 151 -13.79 8.05 -1.30
C GLY A 151 -13.99 8.22 -2.80
N THR A 152 -13.20 9.08 -3.42
CA THR A 152 -13.25 9.37 -4.86
C THR A 152 -13.06 8.14 -5.78
N ASN A 153 -12.60 7.01 -5.25
CA ASN A 153 -12.45 5.77 -6.02
C ASN A 153 -13.69 4.86 -5.96
N THR A 154 -14.59 5.05 -4.98
CA THR A 154 -15.78 4.19 -4.77
C THR A 154 -17.08 4.82 -5.24
N SER A 155 -17.10 6.11 -5.54
CA SER A 155 -18.34 6.86 -5.84
C SER A 155 -19.13 6.37 -7.06
N LYS A 156 -18.51 5.72 -8.04
CA LYS A 156 -19.18 5.25 -9.26
C LYS A 156 -19.94 3.93 -9.11
N HIS A 157 -19.67 3.14 -8.08
CA HIS A 157 -20.32 1.84 -7.88
C HIS A 157 -21.47 1.86 -6.86
N LEU A 158 -21.55 2.90 -6.03
CA LEU A 158 -22.60 3.06 -5.03
C LEU A 158 -23.76 3.95 -5.50
N SER A 159 -23.65 4.61 -6.66
CA SER A 159 -24.66 5.49 -7.23
C SER A 159 -25.60 4.79 -8.24
N LYS A 160 -25.57 3.49 -8.32
CA LYS A 160 -26.52 2.63 -9.03
C LYS A 160 -27.18 1.70 -8.01
#